data_b39092f0d9c1c001053d7a569225881c
#
_entry.id   b39092f0d9c1c001053d7a569225881c
#
_cell.length_a   1.000
_cell.length_b   1.000
_cell.length_c   1.000
_cell.angle_alpha   90.00
_cell.angle_beta   90.00
_cell.angle_gamma   90.00
#
_symmetry.space_group_name_H-M   'P 1'
#
loop_
_entity.id
_entity.type
_entity.pdbx_description
1 polymer ?
#
loop_
_entity_poly.entity_id
_entity_poly.type
_entity_poly.pdbx_seq_one_letter_code
_entity_poly.pdbx_strand_id
1 'polypeptide(L)'
;MFNLASLSRIAVLAFIVLFGATLPGHAASRIKDIADFEGIRDNQLIGYGLVVGLQGTGDSLTASPFTRQSLQAMLERLGVNTNEAELNTKNTAAVMVTANLPAFSTQGTRIDITVSALGDAKNLQGGTLLVTPLMGADGEAYAIAQGPVSIAGFAVQGEAASIVRGVPTSGRIPNGALVEREVDFKLSSLSTIKLALRNPDLTTSRRIAIAVNELIGLPTAEPLDPATVRLTLPKQYDGNIVDLLTDIEQLIVEPDLPAKIVIDESSGIIVMGQQVKVSTVAIAQGNLTVTIAESPEVVQPLPFSRGRTAEVPRTDVQVTEDNKQLALVNETITLQQLVDGLNALGISPRDLISILQAIKAAGALQAEIEVL
;
A
#
# COMPACT_ATOMS: atom_id res chain seq x y z
N MET A 1 3.02 -30.28 -60.06
CA MET A 1 4.28 -30.41 -59.28
C MET A 1 4.42 -29.19 -58.39
N PHE A 2 3.93 -29.26 -57.18
CA PHE A 2 4.08 -28.17 -56.18
C PHE A 2 5.49 -28.26 -55.61
N ASN A 3 6.17 -27.14 -55.61
CA ASN A 3 7.56 -26.98 -55.34
C ASN A 3 7.86 -27.09 -53.82
N LEU A 4 8.39 -28.21 -53.36
CA LEU A 4 8.74 -28.49 -51.94
C LEU A 4 9.66 -27.41 -51.33
N ALA A 5 10.40 -26.67 -52.16
CA ALA A 5 11.31 -25.60 -51.71
C ALA A 5 10.57 -24.33 -51.24
N SER A 6 9.31 -24.09 -51.66
CA SER A 6 8.51 -22.94 -51.20
C SER A 6 7.87 -23.20 -49.85
N LEU A 7 7.49 -24.43 -49.56
CA LEU A 7 6.92 -24.82 -48.25
C LEU A 7 7.97 -24.78 -47.13
N SER A 8 9.23 -25.15 -47.41
CA SER A 8 10.30 -25.07 -46.41
C SER A 8 10.67 -23.63 -46.05
N ARG A 9 10.63 -22.70 -47.02
CA ARG A 9 10.86 -21.26 -46.76
C ARG A 9 9.76 -20.61 -45.96
N ILE A 10 8.51 -20.98 -46.19
CA ILE A 10 7.35 -20.49 -45.42
C ILE A 10 7.39 -21.03 -43.99
N ALA A 11 7.75 -22.29 -43.80
CA ALA A 11 7.89 -22.91 -42.48
C ALA A 11 9.03 -22.28 -41.66
N VAL A 12 10.15 -21.96 -42.28
CA VAL A 12 11.28 -21.28 -41.62
C VAL A 12 10.94 -19.84 -41.27
N LEU A 13 10.20 -19.10 -42.13
CA LEU A 13 9.74 -17.76 -41.85
C LEU A 13 8.67 -17.76 -40.74
N ALA A 14 7.76 -18.72 -40.73
CA ALA A 14 6.77 -18.86 -39.64
C ALA A 14 7.42 -19.22 -38.31
N PHE A 15 8.49 -20.03 -38.31
CA PHE A 15 9.25 -20.38 -37.10
C PHE A 15 10.05 -19.20 -36.54
N ILE A 16 10.60 -18.34 -37.41
CA ILE A 16 11.30 -17.11 -36.97
C ILE A 16 10.34 -16.07 -36.41
N VAL A 17 9.12 -15.97 -36.92
CA VAL A 17 8.07 -15.07 -36.39
C VAL A 17 7.51 -15.57 -35.05
N LEU A 18 7.45 -16.91 -34.84
CA LEU A 18 6.95 -17.48 -33.58
C LEU A 18 7.96 -17.41 -32.42
N PHE A 19 9.26 -17.30 -32.73
CA PHE A 19 10.33 -17.22 -31.71
C PHE A 19 10.77 -15.78 -31.37
N GLY A 20 10.21 -14.78 -32.05
CA GLY A 20 10.64 -13.38 -31.96
C GLY A 20 9.95 -12.50 -30.93
N ALA A 21 9.04 -13.00 -30.09
CA ALA A 21 8.16 -12.12 -29.30
C ALA A 21 7.99 -12.47 -27.81
N THR A 22 9.01 -12.99 -27.15
CA THR A 22 9.04 -12.95 -25.69
C THR A 22 9.92 -11.78 -25.22
N LEU A 23 9.43 -10.55 -25.40
CA LEU A 23 9.97 -9.40 -24.67
C LEU A 23 9.64 -9.63 -23.19
N PRO A 24 10.62 -9.55 -22.28
CA PRO A 24 10.34 -9.57 -20.86
C PRO A 24 9.38 -8.41 -20.55
N GLY A 25 8.17 -8.73 -20.16
CA GLY A 25 7.19 -7.74 -19.74
C GLY A 25 7.68 -7.12 -18.44
N HIS A 26 8.32 -5.95 -18.52
CA HIS A 26 8.58 -5.14 -17.35
C HIS A 26 7.22 -4.68 -16.82
N ALA A 27 7.03 -4.70 -15.51
CA ALA A 27 5.81 -4.23 -14.88
C ALA A 27 5.75 -2.69 -15.01
N ALA A 28 5.26 -2.23 -16.15
CA ALA A 28 5.03 -0.82 -16.41
C ALA A 28 3.79 -0.36 -15.63
N SER A 29 3.91 0.71 -14.86
CA SER A 29 2.84 1.29 -14.05
C SER A 29 2.51 2.70 -14.52
N ARG A 30 1.24 3.11 -14.40
CA ARG A 30 0.88 4.49 -14.69
C ARG A 30 1.35 5.40 -13.55
N ILE A 31 1.64 6.66 -13.87
CA ILE A 31 2.08 7.64 -12.86
C ILE A 31 1.08 7.71 -11.70
N LYS A 32 -0.23 7.69 -11.94
CA LYS A 32 -1.27 7.72 -10.89
C LYS A 32 -1.25 6.54 -9.92
N ASP A 33 -0.64 5.42 -10.33
CA ASP A 33 -0.56 4.23 -9.48
C ASP A 33 0.68 4.28 -8.55
N ILE A 34 1.67 5.13 -8.86
CA ILE A 34 2.96 5.24 -8.17
C ILE A 34 3.24 6.60 -7.53
N ALA A 35 2.48 7.63 -7.89
CA ALA A 35 2.65 9.00 -7.36
C ALA A 35 1.30 9.68 -7.14
N ASP A 36 1.30 10.63 -6.21
CA ASP A 36 0.16 11.48 -5.88
C ASP A 36 0.53 12.95 -6.15
N PHE A 37 -0.45 13.78 -6.56
CA PHE A 37 -0.24 15.21 -6.70
C PHE A 37 -0.32 15.91 -5.34
N GLU A 38 0.62 16.81 -5.07
CA GLU A 38 0.61 17.64 -3.86
C GLU A 38 -0.69 18.45 -3.77
N GLY A 39 -1.30 18.43 -2.59
CA GLY A 39 -2.58 19.13 -2.33
C GLY A 39 -3.82 18.31 -2.65
N ILE A 40 -3.72 17.23 -3.42
CA ILE A 40 -4.83 16.30 -3.66
C ILE A 40 -4.75 15.16 -2.64
N ARG A 41 -5.31 15.40 -1.46
CA ARG A 41 -5.34 14.43 -0.36
C ARG A 41 -6.63 14.52 0.41
N ASP A 42 -7.01 13.42 1.02
CA ASP A 42 -8.08 13.42 1.99
C ASP A 42 -7.65 14.16 3.27
N ASN A 43 -8.54 15.00 3.79
CA ASN A 43 -8.35 15.65 5.07
C ASN A 43 -9.12 14.90 6.15
N GLN A 44 -8.46 14.59 7.25
CA GLN A 44 -9.13 13.92 8.36
C GLN A 44 -9.89 14.93 9.20
N LEU A 45 -11.17 14.65 9.43
CA LEU A 45 -12.04 15.42 10.30
C LEU A 45 -12.32 14.65 11.57
N ILE A 46 -12.41 15.39 12.67
CA ILE A 46 -12.72 14.86 13.99
C ILE A 46 -13.82 15.68 14.65
N GLY A 47 -14.72 15.01 15.36
CA GLY A 47 -15.77 15.68 16.12
C GLY A 47 -16.09 14.94 17.41
N TYR A 48 -16.62 15.66 18.38
CA TYR A 48 -17.15 15.12 19.62
C TYR A 48 -18.67 15.26 19.58
N GLY A 49 -19.38 14.15 19.80
CA GLY A 49 -20.83 14.12 19.73
C GLY A 49 -21.48 13.22 20.77
N LEU A 50 -22.81 13.19 20.74
CA LEU A 50 -23.64 12.32 21.57
C LEU A 50 -24.46 11.40 20.69
N VAL A 51 -24.48 10.12 21.03
CA VAL A 51 -25.43 9.13 20.52
C VAL A 51 -26.53 8.93 21.53
N VAL A 52 -27.78 9.05 21.10
CA VAL A 52 -28.99 8.90 21.93
C VAL A 52 -29.86 7.75 21.44
N GLY A 53 -30.82 7.31 22.26
CA GLY A 53 -31.74 6.25 21.89
C GLY A 53 -31.22 4.84 22.15
N LEU A 54 -30.14 4.71 22.91
CA LEU A 54 -29.58 3.42 23.31
C LEU A 54 -30.49 2.73 24.33
N GLN A 55 -30.57 1.41 24.27
CA GLN A 55 -31.44 0.62 25.15
C GLN A 55 -30.72 0.19 26.44
N GLY A 56 -30.32 1.16 27.27
CA GLY A 56 -29.62 0.90 28.53
C GLY A 56 -28.14 0.48 28.34
N THR A 57 -27.59 0.57 27.12
CA THR A 57 -26.21 0.19 26.77
C THR A 57 -25.27 1.38 26.69
N GLY A 58 -25.77 2.59 26.90
CA GLY A 58 -24.98 3.82 26.87
C GLY A 58 -24.13 4.02 28.12
N ASP A 59 -23.53 5.21 28.21
CA ASP A 59 -22.67 5.59 29.33
C ASP A 59 -23.41 5.69 30.64
N SER A 60 -22.74 5.32 31.73
CA SER A 60 -23.14 5.65 33.07
C SER A 60 -22.79 7.10 33.36
N LEU A 61 -23.80 7.97 33.48
CA LEU A 61 -23.58 9.41 33.72
C LEU A 61 -22.85 9.72 35.03
N THR A 62 -22.80 8.74 35.93
CA THR A 62 -22.04 8.83 37.19
C THR A 62 -20.56 8.55 36.95
N ALA A 63 -20.23 7.58 36.07
CA ALA A 63 -18.85 7.20 35.74
C ALA A 63 -18.26 8.09 34.63
N SER A 64 -19.11 8.69 33.79
CA SER A 64 -18.72 9.54 32.65
C SER A 64 -19.21 10.98 32.81
N PRO A 65 -18.52 11.82 33.61
CA PRO A 65 -18.94 13.20 33.89
C PRO A 65 -19.04 14.07 32.63
N PHE A 66 -18.18 13.83 31.65
CA PHE A 66 -18.18 14.56 30.36
C PHE A 66 -19.45 14.26 29.55
N THR A 67 -19.97 13.04 29.56
CA THR A 67 -21.24 12.68 28.90
C THR A 67 -22.39 13.41 29.53
N ARG A 68 -22.44 13.45 30.88
CA ARG A 68 -23.45 14.18 31.63
C ARG A 68 -23.42 15.66 31.32
N GLN A 69 -22.25 16.29 31.38
CA GLN A 69 -22.08 17.72 31.09
C GLN A 69 -22.51 18.08 29.67
N SER A 70 -22.14 17.25 28.69
CA SER A 70 -22.49 17.46 27.28
C SER A 70 -23.98 17.31 27.04
N LEU A 71 -24.62 16.31 27.68
CA LEU A 71 -26.09 16.13 27.61
C LEU A 71 -26.81 17.32 28.24
N GLN A 72 -26.33 17.79 29.37
CA GLN A 72 -26.88 18.97 30.06
C GLN A 72 -26.77 20.21 29.18
N ALA A 73 -25.59 20.51 28.67
CA ALA A 73 -25.34 21.67 27.80
C ALA A 73 -26.22 21.63 26.54
N MET A 74 -26.44 20.42 25.98
CA MET A 74 -27.32 20.25 24.83
C MET A 74 -28.79 20.53 25.17
N LEU A 75 -29.29 20.00 26.27
CA LEU A 75 -30.67 20.22 26.73
C LEU A 75 -30.93 21.72 27.04
N GLU A 76 -29.96 22.37 27.66
CA GLU A 76 -30.02 23.83 27.92
C GLU A 76 -30.09 24.65 26.64
N ARG A 77 -29.32 24.30 25.62
CA ARG A 77 -29.40 24.92 24.27
C ARG A 77 -30.76 24.73 23.61
N LEU A 78 -31.47 23.64 23.92
CA LEU A 78 -32.81 23.35 23.45
C LEU A 78 -33.89 23.98 24.31
N GLY A 79 -33.51 24.77 25.34
CA GLY A 79 -34.44 25.45 26.23
C GLY A 79 -34.96 24.63 27.41
N VAL A 80 -34.38 23.45 27.65
CA VAL A 80 -34.75 22.61 28.81
C VAL A 80 -33.84 22.98 29.98
N ASN A 81 -34.43 23.43 31.10
CA ASN A 81 -33.70 23.71 32.34
C ASN A 81 -33.34 22.41 33.05
N THR A 82 -32.07 22.14 33.25
CA THR A 82 -31.54 20.91 33.86
C THR A 82 -30.80 21.17 35.18
N ASN A 83 -30.77 22.41 35.71
CA ASN A 83 -29.92 22.79 36.84
C ASN A 83 -30.23 22.05 38.15
N GLU A 84 -31.45 21.52 38.32
CA GLU A 84 -31.86 20.76 39.51
C GLU A 84 -32.21 19.28 39.22
N ALA A 85 -32.01 18.84 37.96
CA ALA A 85 -32.39 17.48 37.57
C ALA A 85 -31.21 16.51 37.75
N GLU A 86 -31.42 15.46 38.56
CA GLU A 86 -30.53 14.30 38.53
C GLU A 86 -30.73 13.55 37.22
N LEU A 87 -29.88 13.83 36.25
CA LEU A 87 -29.87 13.09 35.00
C LEU A 87 -29.29 11.70 35.26
N ASN A 88 -30.14 10.68 35.25
CA ASN A 88 -29.74 9.30 35.37
C ASN A 88 -30.32 8.48 34.21
N THR A 89 -29.52 8.33 33.15
CA THR A 89 -29.91 7.55 31.97
C THR A 89 -28.69 6.77 31.46
N LYS A 90 -28.95 5.59 30.92
CA LYS A 90 -27.97 4.78 30.17
C LYS A 90 -28.30 4.72 28.68
N ASN A 91 -29.15 5.64 28.23
CA ASN A 91 -29.60 5.68 26.82
C ASN A 91 -28.78 6.66 25.96
N THR A 92 -27.73 7.23 26.54
CA THR A 92 -26.87 8.21 25.87
C THR A 92 -25.41 7.80 26.01
N ALA A 93 -24.62 8.00 24.98
CA ALA A 93 -23.16 7.78 24.98
C ALA A 93 -22.42 8.95 24.35
N ALA A 94 -21.32 9.36 24.95
CA ALA A 94 -20.38 10.27 24.32
C ALA A 94 -19.53 9.51 23.32
N VAL A 95 -19.36 10.11 22.14
CA VAL A 95 -18.67 9.47 21.03
C VAL A 95 -17.67 10.42 20.35
N MET A 96 -16.58 9.84 19.88
CA MET A 96 -15.70 10.44 18.90
C MET A 96 -16.23 10.10 17.51
N VAL A 97 -16.32 11.10 16.66
CA VAL A 97 -16.72 10.97 15.26
C VAL A 97 -15.54 11.31 14.39
N THR A 98 -15.21 10.44 13.47
CA THR A 98 -14.13 10.65 12.50
C THR A 98 -14.67 10.53 11.09
N ALA A 99 -14.13 11.34 10.17
CA ALA A 99 -14.46 11.28 8.75
C ALA A 99 -13.23 11.61 7.91
N ASN A 100 -13.22 11.11 6.69
CA ASN A 100 -12.26 11.54 5.67
C ASN A 100 -13.01 12.47 4.71
N LEU A 101 -12.56 13.72 4.63
CA LEU A 101 -13.04 14.70 3.67
C LEU A 101 -12.21 14.56 2.40
N PRO A 102 -12.78 14.02 1.30
CA PRO A 102 -12.07 13.88 0.04
C PRO A 102 -11.62 15.25 -0.50
N ALA A 103 -10.51 15.24 -1.22
CA ALA A 103 -10.07 16.44 -1.94
C ALA A 103 -11.20 16.93 -2.88
N PHE A 104 -11.32 18.25 -3.02
CA PHE A 104 -12.35 18.90 -3.87
C PHE A 104 -13.80 18.57 -3.53
N SER A 105 -14.08 18.13 -2.31
CA SER A 105 -15.46 17.97 -1.86
C SER A 105 -16.16 19.31 -1.83
N THR A 106 -17.26 19.43 -2.57
CA THR A 106 -18.09 20.65 -2.64
C THR A 106 -19.10 20.68 -1.50
N GLN A 107 -19.55 21.91 -1.16
CA GLN A 107 -20.61 22.11 -0.19
C GLN A 107 -21.86 21.30 -0.59
N GLY A 108 -22.48 20.61 0.38
CA GLY A 108 -23.61 19.72 0.15
C GLY A 108 -23.23 18.27 -0.18
N THR A 109 -21.95 17.96 -0.38
CA THR A 109 -21.49 16.57 -0.52
C THR A 109 -21.67 15.79 0.77
N ARG A 110 -22.10 14.53 0.65
CA ARG A 110 -22.23 13.63 1.82
C ARG A 110 -21.05 12.68 1.91
N ILE A 111 -20.53 12.54 3.11
CA ILE A 111 -19.40 11.67 3.42
C ILE A 111 -19.78 10.67 4.53
N ASP A 112 -19.11 9.53 4.51
CA ASP A 112 -19.25 8.50 5.51
C ASP A 112 -18.50 8.88 6.80
N ILE A 113 -19.06 8.50 7.93
CA ILE A 113 -18.44 8.75 9.22
C ILE A 113 -18.32 7.47 10.04
N THR A 114 -17.31 7.44 10.88
CA THR A 114 -17.13 6.41 11.90
C THR A 114 -17.36 7.03 13.27
N VAL A 115 -18.09 6.31 14.10
CA VAL A 115 -18.48 6.74 15.45
C VAL A 115 -17.93 5.73 16.45
N SER A 116 -17.19 6.18 17.46
CA SER A 116 -16.57 5.33 18.47
C SER A 116 -16.88 5.87 19.87
N ALA A 117 -17.31 5.00 20.77
CA ALA A 117 -17.63 5.38 22.15
C ALA A 117 -16.38 5.86 22.90
N LEU A 118 -16.50 6.95 23.66
CA LEU A 118 -15.45 7.51 24.51
C LEU A 118 -15.61 7.11 25.98
N GLY A 119 -16.83 6.81 26.39
CA GLY A 119 -17.17 6.48 27.75
C GLY A 119 -17.23 4.96 28.02
N ASP A 120 -18.07 4.57 28.92
CA ASP A 120 -18.27 3.19 29.34
C ASP A 120 -19.48 2.49 28.65
N ALA A 121 -19.96 3.08 27.55
CA ALA A 121 -21.03 2.50 26.72
C ALA A 121 -20.61 1.13 26.20
N LYS A 122 -21.48 0.14 26.33
CA LYS A 122 -21.23 -1.24 25.96
C LYS A 122 -21.65 -1.57 24.54
N ASN A 123 -22.60 -0.82 23.99
CA ASN A 123 -23.12 -1.05 22.65
C ASN A 123 -23.82 0.22 22.14
N LEU A 124 -23.53 0.64 20.91
CA LEU A 124 -24.14 1.78 20.24
C LEU A 124 -25.28 1.40 19.30
N GLN A 125 -25.68 0.11 19.28
CA GLN A 125 -26.72 -0.40 18.39
C GLN A 125 -28.08 0.28 18.64
N GLY A 126 -28.72 0.68 17.54
CA GLY A 126 -30.03 1.36 17.58
C GLY A 126 -29.93 2.83 17.96
N GLY A 127 -28.76 3.34 18.32
CA GLY A 127 -28.55 4.74 18.65
C GLY A 127 -28.52 5.65 17.42
N THR A 128 -28.79 6.92 17.65
CA THR A 128 -28.74 8.00 16.68
C THR A 128 -27.71 9.04 17.11
N LEU A 129 -26.78 9.37 16.26
CA LEU A 129 -25.84 10.47 16.46
C LEU A 129 -26.57 11.79 16.30
N LEU A 130 -26.44 12.65 17.30
CA LEU A 130 -26.95 14.03 17.25
C LEU A 130 -26.04 14.92 16.43
N VAL A 131 -26.54 16.09 16.06
CA VAL A 131 -25.81 17.08 15.28
C VAL A 131 -24.43 17.34 15.90
N THR A 132 -23.40 16.99 15.17
CA THR A 132 -22.00 17.03 15.60
C THR A 132 -21.15 17.74 14.54
N PRO A 133 -20.52 18.89 14.88
CA PRO A 133 -19.57 19.51 13.97
C PRO A 133 -18.30 18.66 13.88
N LEU A 134 -17.79 18.49 12.65
CA LEU A 134 -16.54 17.83 12.35
C LEU A 134 -15.51 18.89 11.99
N MET A 135 -14.42 18.93 12.76
CA MET A 135 -13.36 19.93 12.64
C MET A 135 -12.13 19.35 11.95
N GLY A 136 -11.47 20.16 11.17
CA GLY A 136 -10.14 19.89 10.64
C GLY A 136 -9.02 20.13 11.66
N ALA A 137 -7.79 19.89 11.24
CA ALA A 137 -6.60 20.12 12.07
C ALA A 137 -6.37 21.62 12.40
N ASP A 138 -6.97 22.53 11.64
CA ASP A 138 -6.98 23.98 11.85
C ASP A 138 -8.00 24.45 12.88
N GLY A 139 -8.86 23.53 13.38
CA GLY A 139 -9.93 23.83 14.35
C GLY A 139 -11.21 24.39 13.73
N GLU A 140 -11.29 24.50 12.40
CA GLU A 140 -12.47 24.97 11.70
C GLU A 140 -13.41 23.80 11.38
N ALA A 141 -14.73 24.06 11.42
CA ALA A 141 -15.75 23.07 11.09
C ALA A 141 -15.94 22.99 9.58
N TYR A 142 -15.74 21.80 9.01
CA TYR A 142 -15.90 21.52 7.60
C TYR A 142 -17.16 20.74 7.26
N ALA A 143 -17.65 19.92 8.19
CA ALA A 143 -18.85 19.12 7.97
C ALA A 143 -19.68 19.01 9.23
N ILE A 144 -20.96 18.68 9.05
CA ILE A 144 -21.91 18.41 10.15
C ILE A 144 -22.37 16.97 10.04
N ALA A 145 -22.16 16.19 11.10
CA ALA A 145 -22.52 14.78 11.18
C ALA A 145 -23.81 14.57 11.94
N GLN A 146 -24.68 13.66 11.45
CA GLN A 146 -25.91 13.23 12.10
C GLN A 146 -26.43 11.94 11.45
N GLY A 147 -27.05 11.07 12.24
CA GLY A 147 -27.77 9.92 11.66
C GLY A 147 -27.76 8.67 12.54
N PRO A 148 -28.47 7.62 12.10
CA PRO A 148 -28.53 6.35 12.81
C PRO A 148 -27.21 5.60 12.71
N VAL A 149 -26.74 5.06 13.85
CA VAL A 149 -25.47 4.32 13.92
C VAL A 149 -25.70 2.88 13.48
N SER A 150 -24.96 2.44 12.47
CA SER A 150 -24.91 1.06 12.01
C SER A 150 -23.68 0.35 12.57
N ILE A 151 -23.86 -0.79 13.22
CA ILE A 151 -22.80 -1.57 13.85
C ILE A 151 -22.63 -2.90 13.13
N ALA A 152 -21.39 -3.30 12.89
CA ALA A 152 -21.06 -4.61 12.30
C ALA A 152 -20.97 -5.76 13.32
N GLY A 153 -21.30 -5.49 14.59
CA GLY A 153 -21.24 -6.46 15.68
C GLY A 153 -22.54 -6.51 16.49
N PHE A 154 -22.64 -7.49 17.37
CA PHE A 154 -23.68 -7.52 18.39
C PHE A 154 -23.10 -7.95 19.74
N ALA A 155 -23.68 -7.42 20.81
CA ALA A 155 -23.43 -7.87 22.17
C ALA A 155 -24.76 -8.25 22.80
N VAL A 156 -24.86 -9.48 23.28
CA VAL A 156 -26.00 -9.95 24.08
C VAL A 156 -25.47 -10.26 25.47
N GLN A 157 -26.02 -9.58 26.47
CA GLN A 157 -25.64 -9.76 27.86
C GLN A 157 -26.81 -10.39 28.60
N GLY A 158 -26.64 -11.62 29.11
CA GLY A 158 -27.55 -12.26 30.06
C GLY A 158 -26.96 -12.22 31.47
N GLU A 159 -27.78 -12.60 32.49
CA GLU A 159 -27.32 -12.61 33.90
C GLU A 159 -26.15 -13.58 34.16
N ALA A 160 -26.03 -14.66 33.40
CA ALA A 160 -25.01 -15.70 33.60
C ALA A 160 -23.98 -15.83 32.46
N ALA A 161 -24.21 -15.20 31.32
CA ALA A 161 -23.27 -15.26 30.16
C ALA A 161 -23.41 -14.02 29.29
N SER A 162 -22.28 -13.59 28.69
CA SER A 162 -22.28 -12.56 27.67
C SER A 162 -21.61 -13.08 26.40
N ILE A 163 -22.23 -12.81 25.26
CA ILE A 163 -21.67 -13.14 23.95
C ILE A 163 -21.47 -11.83 23.20
N VAL A 164 -20.22 -11.52 22.84
CA VAL A 164 -19.85 -10.36 22.02
C VAL A 164 -19.24 -10.86 20.73
N ARG A 165 -19.77 -10.38 19.61
CA ARG A 165 -19.21 -10.63 18.29
C ARG A 165 -18.96 -9.30 17.56
N GLY A 166 -17.74 -9.05 17.13
CA GLY A 166 -17.32 -7.77 16.56
C GLY A 166 -17.07 -6.71 17.64
N VAL A 167 -17.05 -5.43 17.25
CA VAL A 167 -16.83 -4.28 18.13
C VAL A 167 -18.11 -3.47 18.24
N PRO A 168 -18.96 -3.70 19.27
CA PRO A 168 -20.26 -3.05 19.39
C PRO A 168 -20.16 -1.57 19.82
N THR A 169 -18.99 -1.12 20.25
CA THR A 169 -18.71 0.26 20.69
C THR A 169 -18.21 1.15 19.55
N SER A 170 -18.05 0.60 18.34
CA SER A 170 -17.73 1.35 17.13
C SER A 170 -18.76 1.05 16.05
N GLY A 171 -19.18 2.07 15.32
CA GLY A 171 -20.16 1.98 14.24
C GLY A 171 -19.86 2.93 13.11
N ARG A 172 -20.55 2.73 11.98
CA ARG A 172 -20.46 3.57 10.79
C ARG A 172 -21.83 4.17 10.47
N ILE A 173 -21.83 5.39 9.99
CA ILE A 173 -23.03 6.03 9.44
C ILE A 173 -22.73 6.37 7.98
N PRO A 174 -23.25 5.59 7.02
CA PRO A 174 -23.09 5.89 5.60
C PRO A 174 -23.75 7.22 5.27
N ASN A 175 -23.07 8.07 4.50
CA ASN A 175 -23.52 9.43 4.16
C ASN A 175 -23.94 10.26 5.40
N GLY A 176 -23.30 10.01 6.53
CA GLY A 176 -23.69 10.54 7.83
C GLY A 176 -23.24 11.97 8.10
N ALA A 177 -22.35 12.53 7.31
CA ALA A 177 -21.98 13.93 7.41
C ALA A 177 -22.21 14.67 6.10
N LEU A 178 -22.64 15.93 6.24
CA LEU A 178 -22.82 16.89 5.16
C LEU A 178 -21.67 17.89 5.21
N VAL A 179 -20.99 18.08 4.08
CA VAL A 179 -19.92 19.07 3.93
C VAL A 179 -20.56 20.46 3.85
N GLU A 180 -20.19 21.34 4.78
CA GLU A 180 -20.67 22.72 4.85
C GLU A 180 -19.65 23.73 4.33
N ARG A 181 -18.35 23.36 4.36
CA ARG A 181 -17.27 24.23 3.94
C ARG A 181 -16.29 23.45 3.09
N GLU A 182 -15.91 24.03 1.97
CA GLU A 182 -14.90 23.48 1.07
C GLU A 182 -13.50 23.78 1.57
N VAL A 183 -12.54 22.91 1.26
CA VAL A 183 -11.11 23.21 1.45
C VAL A 183 -10.71 24.15 0.33
N ASP A 184 -10.18 25.34 0.69
CA ASP A 184 -9.77 26.37 -0.29
C ASP A 184 -8.48 25.93 -1.00
N PHE A 185 -8.62 25.04 -1.98
CA PHE A 185 -7.53 24.58 -2.84
C PHE A 185 -7.93 24.73 -4.31
N LYS A 186 -7.29 25.71 -4.99
CA LYS A 186 -7.56 26.01 -6.41
C LYS A 186 -6.43 25.49 -7.27
N LEU A 187 -6.62 24.34 -7.88
CA LEU A 187 -5.66 23.73 -8.80
C LEU A 187 -5.28 24.66 -9.96
N SER A 188 -6.26 25.44 -10.47
CA SER A 188 -6.05 26.37 -11.59
C SER A 188 -5.17 27.58 -11.27
N SER A 189 -4.92 27.86 -9.99
CA SER A 189 -4.08 29.00 -9.57
C SER A 189 -2.62 28.60 -9.38
N LEU A 190 -2.29 27.32 -9.46
CA LEU A 190 -0.94 26.84 -9.23
C LEU A 190 -0.10 26.99 -10.50
N SER A 191 1.06 27.65 -10.38
CA SER A 191 2.08 27.73 -11.43
C SER A 191 3.06 26.56 -11.36
N THR A 192 3.12 25.88 -10.23
CA THR A 192 4.01 24.75 -9.96
C THR A 192 3.24 23.70 -9.16
N ILE A 193 3.36 22.45 -9.57
CA ILE A 193 2.73 21.30 -8.92
C ILE A 193 3.83 20.32 -8.60
N LYS A 194 3.73 19.62 -7.48
CA LYS A 194 4.66 18.54 -7.14
C LYS A 194 3.94 17.20 -7.22
N LEU A 195 4.64 16.22 -7.78
CA LEU A 195 4.30 14.81 -7.72
C LEU A 195 5.08 14.19 -6.58
N ALA A 196 4.38 13.59 -5.63
CA ALA A 196 4.97 12.85 -4.52
C ALA A 196 4.93 11.36 -4.82
N LEU A 197 6.08 10.71 -4.93
CA LEU A 197 6.18 9.29 -5.16
C LEU A 197 5.79 8.54 -3.87
N ARG A 198 4.95 7.50 -4.00
CA ARG A 198 4.59 6.62 -2.88
C ARG A 198 5.77 5.81 -2.38
N ASN A 199 6.63 5.38 -3.30
CA ASN A 199 7.89 4.72 -2.99
C ASN A 199 9.04 5.61 -3.48
N PRO A 200 9.76 6.29 -2.57
CA PRO A 200 10.86 7.18 -2.93
C PRO A 200 12.00 6.43 -3.64
N ASP A 201 12.31 6.81 -4.88
CA ASP A 201 13.42 6.28 -5.66
C ASP A 201 13.92 7.29 -6.69
N LEU A 202 15.26 7.48 -6.77
CA LEU A 202 15.92 8.44 -7.67
C LEU A 202 15.73 8.09 -9.15
N THR A 203 15.79 6.81 -9.48
CA THR A 203 15.64 6.33 -10.85
C THR A 203 14.22 6.53 -11.34
N THR A 204 13.24 6.18 -10.50
CA THR A 204 11.81 6.35 -10.79
C THR A 204 11.43 7.82 -10.91
N SER A 205 11.91 8.70 -10.00
CA SER A 205 11.64 10.14 -10.07
C SER A 205 12.21 10.76 -11.36
N ARG A 206 13.41 10.34 -11.77
CA ARG A 206 14.01 10.75 -13.03
C ARG A 206 13.25 10.24 -14.25
N ARG A 207 12.80 8.97 -14.25
CA ARG A 207 12.00 8.40 -15.35
C ARG A 207 10.68 9.12 -15.52
N ILE A 208 10.00 9.46 -14.41
CA ILE A 208 8.78 10.28 -14.43
C ILE A 208 9.06 11.64 -15.08
N ALA A 209 10.13 12.33 -14.64
CA ALA A 209 10.45 13.64 -15.20
C ALA A 209 10.75 13.59 -16.70
N ILE A 210 11.45 12.55 -17.17
CA ILE A 210 11.72 12.34 -18.60
C ILE A 210 10.41 12.11 -19.35
N ALA A 211 9.55 11.20 -18.90
CA ALA A 211 8.28 10.89 -19.55
C ALA A 211 7.36 12.12 -19.66
N VAL A 212 7.28 12.93 -18.61
CA VAL A 212 6.51 14.18 -18.63
C VAL A 212 7.10 15.21 -19.60
N ASN A 213 8.42 15.37 -19.62
CA ASN A 213 9.11 16.29 -20.52
C ASN A 213 8.95 15.87 -21.99
N GLU A 214 8.96 14.58 -22.28
CA GLU A 214 8.70 14.03 -23.61
C GLU A 214 7.24 14.29 -24.06
N LEU A 215 6.26 14.13 -23.17
CA LEU A 215 4.86 14.43 -23.47
C LEU A 215 4.68 15.91 -23.81
N ILE A 216 5.26 16.81 -23.01
CA ILE A 216 5.04 18.26 -23.17
C ILE A 216 5.96 18.86 -24.23
N GLY A 217 7.08 18.21 -24.55
CA GLY A 217 8.11 18.71 -25.46
C GLY A 217 8.96 19.86 -24.92
N LEU A 218 8.86 20.16 -23.63
CA LEU A 218 9.59 21.22 -22.90
C LEU A 218 10.11 20.67 -21.57
N PRO A 219 11.22 21.23 -21.02
CA PRO A 219 11.76 20.83 -19.72
C PRO A 219 10.91 21.42 -18.58
N THR A 220 9.76 20.84 -18.34
CA THR A 220 8.75 21.28 -17.35
C THR A 220 8.82 20.49 -16.05
N ALA A 221 9.26 19.24 -16.13
CA ALA A 221 9.40 18.35 -14.98
C ALA A 221 10.85 18.20 -14.56
N GLU A 222 11.11 18.38 -13.27
CA GLU A 222 12.43 18.28 -12.66
C GLU A 222 12.36 17.44 -11.36
N PRO A 223 13.16 16.36 -11.22
CA PRO A 223 13.25 15.64 -9.97
C PRO A 223 13.98 16.49 -8.93
N LEU A 224 13.35 16.77 -7.79
CA LEU A 224 13.96 17.51 -6.68
C LEU A 224 14.72 16.56 -5.75
N ASP A 225 14.13 15.43 -5.46
CA ASP A 225 14.59 14.42 -4.53
C ASP A 225 14.01 13.05 -4.91
N PRO A 226 14.38 11.95 -4.21
CA PRO A 226 13.85 10.62 -4.53
C PRO A 226 12.33 10.49 -4.48
N ALA A 227 11.67 11.36 -3.67
CA ALA A 227 10.23 11.30 -3.46
C ALA A 227 9.46 12.33 -4.27
N THR A 228 10.11 13.39 -4.79
CA THR A 228 9.41 14.57 -5.29
C THR A 228 9.86 14.95 -6.70
N VAL A 229 8.90 15.04 -7.62
CA VAL A 229 9.11 15.62 -8.96
C VAL A 229 8.31 16.91 -9.05
N ARG A 230 8.99 18.02 -9.35
CA ARG A 230 8.36 19.32 -9.55
C ARG A 230 7.95 19.48 -11.01
N LEU A 231 6.70 19.87 -11.22
CA LEU A 231 6.14 20.25 -12.51
C LEU A 231 5.97 21.77 -12.54
N THR A 232 6.62 22.46 -13.46
CA THR A 232 6.43 23.89 -13.67
C THR A 232 5.61 24.10 -14.93
N LEU A 233 4.43 24.69 -14.81
CA LEU A 233 3.56 24.93 -15.94
C LEU A 233 4.17 25.93 -16.92
N PRO A 234 4.29 25.59 -18.21
CA PRO A 234 4.76 26.53 -19.22
C PRO A 234 3.79 27.70 -19.33
N LYS A 235 4.29 28.93 -19.34
CA LYS A 235 3.45 30.13 -19.55
C LYS A 235 2.71 30.15 -20.89
N GLN A 236 3.12 29.31 -21.82
CA GLN A 236 2.56 29.19 -23.18
C GLN A 236 1.55 28.05 -23.30
N TYR A 237 1.27 27.35 -22.19
CA TYR A 237 0.29 26.27 -22.20
C TYR A 237 -1.12 26.87 -22.17
N ASP A 238 -1.81 26.82 -23.30
CA ASP A 238 -3.17 27.36 -23.51
C ASP A 238 -4.29 26.37 -23.12
N GLY A 239 -3.92 25.20 -22.61
CA GLY A 239 -4.84 24.12 -22.22
C GLY A 239 -5.34 24.22 -20.77
N ASN A 240 -6.37 23.43 -20.46
CA ASN A 240 -6.83 23.24 -19.10
C ASN A 240 -5.78 22.43 -18.30
N ILE A 241 -5.42 22.92 -17.12
CA ILE A 241 -4.48 22.24 -16.23
C ILE A 241 -4.96 20.83 -15.85
N VAL A 242 -6.27 20.61 -15.72
CA VAL A 242 -6.86 19.32 -15.39
C VAL A 242 -6.62 18.31 -16.51
N ASP A 243 -6.75 18.74 -17.77
CA ASP A 243 -6.49 17.88 -18.93
C ASP A 243 -5.02 17.48 -18.99
N LEU A 244 -4.10 18.44 -18.76
CA LEU A 244 -2.66 18.16 -18.70
C LEU A 244 -2.31 17.17 -17.59
N LEU A 245 -2.86 17.36 -16.38
CA LEU A 245 -2.61 16.43 -15.28
C LEU A 245 -3.21 15.06 -15.56
N THR A 246 -4.36 14.99 -16.23
CA THR A 246 -4.97 13.73 -16.65
C THR A 246 -4.08 12.99 -17.65
N ASP A 247 -3.48 13.69 -18.60
CA ASP A 247 -2.55 13.08 -19.55
C ASP A 247 -1.28 12.59 -18.84
N ILE A 248 -0.73 13.38 -17.89
CA ILE A 248 0.41 13.00 -17.08
C ILE A 248 0.10 11.76 -16.23
N GLU A 249 -1.07 11.68 -15.61
CA GLU A 249 -1.48 10.52 -14.81
C GLU A 249 -1.49 9.21 -15.59
N GLN A 250 -1.81 9.25 -16.88
CA GLN A 250 -1.89 8.08 -17.75
C GLN A 250 -0.54 7.64 -18.32
N LEU A 251 0.50 8.45 -18.17
CA LEU A 251 1.84 8.08 -18.65
C LEU A 251 2.33 6.81 -17.96
N ILE A 252 2.88 5.95 -18.79
CA ILE A 252 3.43 4.66 -18.35
C ILE A 252 4.91 4.85 -18.03
N VAL A 253 5.30 4.47 -16.82
CA VAL A 253 6.68 4.51 -16.35
C VAL A 253 7.03 3.18 -15.70
N GLU A 254 8.25 2.72 -15.89
CA GLU A 254 8.78 1.55 -15.19
C GLU A 254 9.39 1.98 -13.84
N PRO A 255 8.73 1.70 -12.70
CA PRO A 255 9.30 2.01 -11.41
C PRO A 255 10.50 1.11 -11.13
N ASP A 256 11.54 1.65 -10.54
CA ASP A 256 12.63 0.88 -9.99
C ASP A 256 12.27 0.45 -8.58
N LEU A 257 12.38 -0.84 -8.31
CA LEU A 257 12.06 -1.41 -7.01
C LEU A 257 13.36 -1.91 -6.37
N PRO A 258 13.64 -1.51 -5.12
CA PRO A 258 14.78 -2.06 -4.39
C PRO A 258 14.62 -3.58 -4.23
N ALA A 259 15.73 -4.27 -4.26
CA ALA A 259 15.74 -5.70 -3.97
C ALA A 259 15.29 -5.91 -2.51
N LYS A 260 14.10 -6.48 -2.33
CA LYS A 260 13.46 -6.66 -1.02
C LYS A 260 12.96 -8.09 -0.86
N ILE A 261 13.13 -8.62 0.34
CA ILE A 261 12.59 -9.91 0.78
C ILE A 261 11.67 -9.63 1.96
N VAL A 262 10.44 -10.06 1.88
CA VAL A 262 9.47 -9.98 2.98
C VAL A 262 9.23 -11.39 3.50
N ILE A 263 9.33 -11.55 4.80
CA ILE A 263 9.23 -12.84 5.49
C ILE A 263 8.14 -12.74 6.54
N ASP A 264 7.13 -13.59 6.47
CA ASP A 264 6.16 -13.80 7.53
C ASP A 264 6.55 -15.04 8.33
N GLU A 265 7.05 -14.85 9.55
CA GLU A 265 7.48 -15.94 10.42
C GLU A 265 6.32 -16.81 10.91
N SER A 266 5.12 -16.23 11.01
CA SER A 266 3.94 -16.93 11.53
C SER A 266 3.36 -17.92 10.53
N SER A 267 3.32 -17.54 9.25
CA SER A 267 2.81 -18.38 8.16
C SER A 267 3.91 -19.11 7.38
N GLY A 268 5.17 -18.72 7.57
CA GLY A 268 6.31 -19.27 6.83
C GLY A 268 6.36 -18.83 5.36
N ILE A 269 5.68 -17.75 5.01
CA ILE A 269 5.65 -17.21 3.65
C ILE A 269 6.86 -16.32 3.43
N ILE A 270 7.59 -16.56 2.31
CA ILE A 270 8.72 -15.73 1.87
C ILE A 270 8.35 -15.14 0.50
N VAL A 271 8.31 -13.80 0.42
CA VAL A 271 8.08 -13.08 -0.83
C VAL A 271 9.35 -12.35 -1.21
N MET A 272 9.81 -12.50 -2.45
CA MET A 272 11.04 -11.91 -2.93
C MET A 272 10.86 -11.19 -4.26
N GLY A 273 11.55 -10.07 -4.43
CA GLY A 273 11.60 -9.34 -5.69
C GLY A 273 12.51 -10.04 -6.72
N GLN A 274 12.24 -9.82 -8.01
CA GLN A 274 13.02 -10.42 -9.11
C GLN A 274 14.48 -9.99 -9.14
N GLN A 275 14.81 -8.84 -8.55
CA GLN A 275 16.16 -8.27 -8.55
C GLN A 275 17.04 -8.75 -7.40
N VAL A 276 16.53 -9.64 -6.55
CA VAL A 276 17.32 -10.19 -5.45
C VAL A 276 18.33 -11.20 -5.96
N LYS A 277 19.62 -10.87 -5.79
CA LYS A 277 20.74 -11.72 -6.20
C LYS A 277 21.55 -12.15 -4.97
N VAL A 278 22.09 -13.36 -5.02
CA VAL A 278 22.98 -13.91 -3.99
C VAL A 278 24.36 -14.04 -4.60
N SER A 279 25.37 -13.43 -3.95
CA SER A 279 26.77 -13.59 -4.29
C SER A 279 27.30 -14.92 -3.77
N THR A 280 28.47 -15.32 -4.25
CA THR A 280 29.14 -16.55 -3.80
C THR A 280 29.26 -16.59 -2.27
N VAL A 281 28.67 -17.62 -1.67
CA VAL A 281 28.70 -17.84 -0.22
C VAL A 281 28.63 -19.32 0.10
N ALA A 282 29.34 -19.74 1.14
CA ALA A 282 29.24 -21.09 1.70
C ALA A 282 28.51 -21.03 3.05
N ILE A 283 27.48 -21.84 3.20
CA ILE A 283 26.67 -21.90 4.42
C ILE A 283 26.68 -23.33 4.95
N ALA A 284 26.92 -23.46 6.24
CA ALA A 284 26.79 -24.71 6.94
C ALA A 284 25.83 -24.53 8.13
N GLN A 285 24.78 -25.32 8.17
CA GLN A 285 23.82 -25.34 9.28
C GLN A 285 23.63 -26.78 9.75
N GLY A 286 24.06 -27.07 10.97
CA GLY A 286 24.02 -28.43 11.50
C GLY A 286 24.89 -29.38 10.66
N ASN A 287 24.26 -30.31 9.93
CA ASN A 287 24.89 -31.26 9.02
C ASN A 287 24.77 -30.87 7.52
N LEU A 288 24.20 -29.70 7.21
CA LEU A 288 24.03 -29.20 5.84
C LEU A 288 25.11 -28.14 5.51
N THR A 289 25.86 -28.37 4.43
CA THR A 289 26.80 -27.39 3.87
C THR A 289 26.36 -27.00 2.48
N VAL A 290 26.08 -25.71 2.25
CA VAL A 290 25.74 -25.13 0.93
C VAL A 290 26.88 -24.25 0.48
N THR A 291 27.47 -24.54 -0.69
CA THR A 291 28.53 -23.74 -1.29
C THR A 291 28.07 -23.20 -2.63
N ILE A 292 28.09 -21.88 -2.80
CA ILE A 292 27.82 -21.18 -4.05
C ILE A 292 29.16 -20.63 -4.56
N ALA A 293 29.58 -21.03 -5.76
CA ALA A 293 30.80 -20.55 -6.38
C ALA A 293 30.54 -20.03 -7.78
N GLU A 294 31.08 -18.84 -8.09
CA GLU A 294 31.06 -18.31 -9.45
C GLU A 294 32.31 -18.75 -10.17
N SER A 295 32.15 -19.44 -11.31
CA SER A 295 33.26 -19.78 -12.23
C SER A 295 32.88 -19.37 -13.65
N PRO A 296 33.43 -18.28 -14.17
CA PRO A 296 33.17 -17.86 -15.56
C PRO A 296 33.78 -18.88 -16.53
N GLU A 297 32.98 -19.38 -17.46
CA GLU A 297 33.44 -20.25 -18.52
C GLU A 297 33.64 -19.46 -19.81
N VAL A 298 34.81 -19.57 -20.37
CA VAL A 298 35.13 -18.95 -21.65
C VAL A 298 34.75 -19.90 -22.79
N VAL A 299 33.67 -19.63 -23.49
CA VAL A 299 33.24 -20.38 -24.66
C VAL A 299 33.98 -19.86 -25.88
N GLN A 300 34.94 -20.65 -26.40
CA GLN A 300 35.63 -20.35 -27.64
C GLN A 300 34.95 -21.04 -28.82
N PRO A 301 34.72 -20.32 -29.93
CA PRO A 301 34.24 -20.93 -31.14
C PRO A 301 35.28 -21.92 -31.74
N LEU A 302 34.79 -22.95 -32.43
CA LEU A 302 35.64 -23.92 -33.10
C LEU A 302 36.62 -23.23 -34.06
N PRO A 303 37.83 -23.76 -34.23
CA PRO A 303 38.81 -23.25 -35.20
C PRO A 303 38.18 -23.09 -36.57
N PHE A 304 38.39 -21.92 -37.21
CA PHE A 304 37.83 -21.51 -38.51
C PHE A 304 36.34 -21.11 -38.52
N SER A 305 35.65 -20.98 -37.38
CA SER A 305 34.31 -20.39 -37.32
C SER A 305 34.40 -18.85 -37.19
N ARG A 306 33.35 -18.14 -37.66
CA ARG A 306 33.27 -16.65 -37.57
C ARG A 306 32.67 -16.16 -36.24
N GLY A 307 32.65 -17.01 -35.20
CA GLY A 307 32.16 -16.64 -33.87
C GLY A 307 33.16 -15.75 -33.10
N ARG A 308 32.64 -15.02 -32.09
CA ARG A 308 33.46 -14.27 -31.13
C ARG A 308 33.49 -15.02 -29.80
N THR A 309 34.65 -15.01 -29.13
CA THR A 309 34.77 -15.50 -27.75
C THR A 309 33.83 -14.73 -26.84
N ALA A 310 33.00 -15.41 -26.06
CA ALA A 310 32.11 -14.83 -25.07
C ALA A 310 32.44 -15.47 -23.72
N GLU A 311 32.54 -14.62 -22.69
CA GLU A 311 32.54 -15.08 -21.31
C GLU A 311 31.09 -15.26 -20.88
N VAL A 312 30.75 -16.49 -20.48
CA VAL A 312 29.43 -16.83 -19.94
C VAL A 312 29.63 -17.07 -18.46
N PRO A 313 28.99 -16.27 -17.58
CA PRO A 313 29.07 -16.51 -16.14
C PRO A 313 28.38 -17.84 -15.83
N ARG A 314 29.08 -18.72 -15.13
CA ARG A 314 28.52 -19.96 -14.56
C ARG A 314 28.68 -19.93 -13.07
N THR A 315 27.61 -20.29 -12.37
CA THR A 315 27.60 -20.41 -10.91
C THR A 315 27.36 -21.87 -10.53
N ASP A 316 28.26 -22.45 -9.77
CA ASP A 316 28.11 -23.80 -9.22
C ASP A 316 27.60 -23.72 -7.78
N VAL A 317 26.49 -24.43 -7.48
CA VAL A 317 26.00 -24.61 -6.12
C VAL A 317 26.23 -26.05 -5.72
N GLN A 318 27.02 -26.27 -4.71
CA GLN A 318 27.21 -27.56 -4.07
C GLN A 318 26.49 -27.60 -2.72
N VAL A 319 25.57 -28.53 -2.57
CA VAL A 319 24.92 -28.86 -1.30
C VAL A 319 25.42 -30.21 -0.86
N THR A 320 26.08 -30.26 0.28
CA THR A 320 26.59 -31.51 0.84
C THR A 320 25.86 -31.83 2.13
N GLU A 321 25.10 -32.91 2.13
CA GLU A 321 24.50 -33.51 3.34
C GLU A 321 25.32 -34.75 3.70
N ASP A 322 25.45 -35.08 4.99
CA ASP A 322 26.28 -36.21 5.45
C ASP A 322 25.81 -37.58 4.92
N ASN A 323 24.71 -37.64 4.17
CA ASN A 323 24.27 -38.76 3.35
C ASN A 323 24.38 -38.44 1.85
N LYS A 324 25.60 -38.35 1.37
CA LYS A 324 26.05 -38.46 -0.01
C LYS A 324 25.00 -38.35 -1.14
N GLN A 325 24.58 -37.14 -1.50
CA GLN A 325 24.15 -36.82 -2.86
C GLN A 325 24.53 -35.38 -3.22
N LEU A 326 25.44 -35.24 -4.19
CA LEU A 326 25.84 -33.98 -4.81
C LEU A 326 24.83 -33.62 -5.90
N ALA A 327 24.13 -32.51 -5.77
CA ALA A 327 23.36 -31.92 -6.86
C ALA A 327 24.11 -30.68 -7.38
N LEU A 328 24.61 -30.76 -8.61
CA LEU A 328 25.18 -29.62 -9.37
C LEU A 328 24.04 -28.85 -10.00
N VAL A 329 23.88 -27.57 -9.65
CA VAL A 329 22.96 -26.64 -10.32
C VAL A 329 23.80 -25.58 -11.01
N ASN A 330 23.74 -25.54 -12.34
CA ASN A 330 24.47 -24.61 -13.19
C ASN A 330 23.62 -23.35 -13.46
N GLU A 331 24.20 -22.17 -13.31
CA GLU A 331 23.78 -20.82 -13.71
C GLU A 331 23.58 -19.85 -12.54
N THR A 332 23.77 -18.55 -12.81
CA THR A 332 23.60 -17.46 -11.82
C THR A 332 22.32 -17.66 -11.04
N ILE A 333 22.44 -18.12 -9.79
CA ILE A 333 21.29 -18.55 -9.02
C ILE A 333 20.53 -17.31 -8.57
N THR A 334 19.29 -17.21 -9.02
CA THR A 334 18.34 -16.32 -8.40
C THR A 334 18.05 -16.85 -6.98
N LEU A 335 17.78 -15.97 -6.04
CA LEU A 335 17.39 -16.39 -4.69
C LEU A 335 16.23 -17.40 -4.74
N GLN A 336 15.36 -17.33 -5.74
CA GLN A 336 14.25 -18.25 -5.92
C GLN A 336 14.75 -19.70 -6.14
N GLN A 337 15.74 -19.89 -6.98
CA GLN A 337 16.33 -21.22 -7.19
C GLN A 337 17.02 -21.76 -5.93
N LEU A 338 17.63 -20.87 -5.12
CA LEU A 338 18.19 -21.26 -3.83
C LEU A 338 17.08 -21.72 -2.87
N VAL A 339 16.00 -20.95 -2.75
CA VAL A 339 14.86 -21.28 -1.89
C VAL A 339 14.17 -22.56 -2.36
N ASP A 340 13.98 -22.74 -3.67
CA ASP A 340 13.41 -23.97 -4.24
C ASP A 340 14.30 -25.19 -3.95
N GLY A 341 15.62 -25.02 -4.07
CA GLY A 341 16.60 -26.03 -3.69
C GLY A 341 16.57 -26.40 -2.23
N LEU A 342 16.49 -25.41 -1.34
CA LEU A 342 16.39 -25.62 0.10
C LEU A 342 15.05 -26.24 0.53
N ASN A 343 13.94 -25.86 -0.14
CA ASN A 343 12.64 -26.49 0.05
C ASN A 343 12.62 -27.94 -0.41
N ALA A 344 13.29 -28.26 -1.53
CA ALA A 344 13.42 -29.63 -2.02
C ALA A 344 14.21 -30.53 -1.05
N LEU A 345 15.09 -29.95 -0.25
CA LEU A 345 15.84 -30.62 0.83
C LEU A 345 15.02 -30.77 2.12
N GLY A 346 13.78 -30.25 2.17
CA GLY A 346 12.90 -30.38 3.34
C GLY A 346 13.25 -29.45 4.50
N ILE A 347 13.96 -28.36 4.27
CA ILE A 347 14.32 -27.37 5.29
C ILE A 347 13.05 -26.66 5.74
N SER A 348 12.91 -26.47 7.07
CA SER A 348 11.74 -25.78 7.59
C SER A 348 11.74 -24.29 7.25
N PRO A 349 10.57 -23.62 7.12
CA PRO A 349 10.50 -22.18 6.86
C PRO A 349 11.30 -21.33 7.85
N ARG A 350 11.35 -21.70 9.13
CA ARG A 350 12.13 -21.00 10.16
C ARG A 350 13.63 -21.11 9.93
N ASP A 351 14.10 -22.28 9.51
CA ASP A 351 15.51 -22.49 9.22
C ASP A 351 15.92 -21.72 7.95
N LEU A 352 15.02 -21.65 6.92
CA LEU A 352 15.22 -20.82 5.75
C LEU A 352 15.38 -19.34 6.11
N ILE A 353 14.58 -18.82 7.03
CA ILE A 353 14.70 -17.45 7.52
C ILE A 353 16.07 -17.21 8.15
N SER A 354 16.50 -18.13 9.02
CA SER A 354 17.81 -18.05 9.69
C SER A 354 18.97 -18.11 8.69
N ILE A 355 18.85 -18.93 7.65
CA ILE A 355 19.83 -19.03 6.56
C ILE A 355 19.89 -17.71 5.77
N LEU A 356 18.75 -17.14 5.38
CA LEU A 356 18.70 -15.88 4.65
C LEU A 356 19.27 -14.71 5.46
N GLN A 357 18.99 -14.64 6.75
CA GLN A 357 19.57 -13.66 7.66
C GLN A 357 21.09 -13.82 7.77
N ALA A 358 21.58 -15.06 7.86
CA ALA A 358 23.02 -15.34 7.88
C ALA A 358 23.71 -14.96 6.57
N ILE A 359 23.11 -15.23 5.40
CA ILE A 359 23.60 -14.83 4.09
C ILE A 359 23.69 -13.29 3.99
N LYS A 360 22.66 -12.59 4.50
CA LYS A 360 22.66 -11.12 4.56
C LYS A 360 23.76 -10.59 5.49
N ALA A 361 23.90 -11.17 6.67
CA ALA A 361 24.94 -10.78 7.62
C ALA A 361 26.36 -11.02 7.06
N ALA A 362 26.53 -12.05 6.25
CA ALA A 362 27.78 -12.32 5.51
C ALA A 362 28.01 -11.36 4.33
N GLY A 363 27.06 -10.46 4.00
CA GLY A 363 27.16 -9.52 2.89
C GLY A 363 26.94 -10.13 1.51
N ALA A 364 26.58 -11.40 1.43
CA ALA A 364 26.36 -12.12 0.17
C ALA A 364 24.96 -11.89 -0.42
N LEU A 365 24.02 -11.34 0.34
CA LEU A 365 22.68 -10.97 -0.10
C LEU A 365 22.55 -9.45 -0.16
N GLN A 366 22.41 -8.92 -1.39
CA GLN A 366 22.21 -7.49 -1.63
C GLN A 366 20.71 -7.17 -1.72
N ALA A 367 20.00 -7.40 -0.61
CA ALA A 367 18.58 -7.11 -0.49
C ALA A 367 18.23 -6.69 0.93
N GLU A 368 17.16 -5.92 1.07
CA GLU A 368 16.57 -5.63 2.36
C GLU A 368 15.67 -6.80 2.79
N ILE A 369 15.81 -7.24 4.05
CA ILE A 369 14.92 -8.25 4.64
C ILE A 369 13.99 -7.55 5.61
N GLU A 370 12.69 -7.66 5.38
CA GLU A 370 11.63 -7.23 6.27
C GLU A 370 10.91 -8.45 6.84
N VAL A 371 10.76 -8.49 8.15
CA VAL A 371 10.06 -9.56 8.87
C VAL A 371 8.75 -9.01 9.39
N LEU A 372 7.62 -9.71 9.08
CA LEU A 372 6.25 -9.36 9.47
C LEU A 372 5.81 -10.17 10.69
#